data_f260468a4d0cb1f2cbb0d3efc2ae62a5
#
_entry.id   f260468a4d0cb1f2cbb0d3efc2ae62a5
#
_cell.length_a   1.000
_cell.length_b   1.000
_cell.length_c   1.000
_cell.angle_alpha   90.00
_cell.angle_beta   90.00
_cell.angle_gamma   90.00
#
_symmetry.space_group_name_H-M   'P 1'
#
loop_
_entity.id
_entity.type
_entity.pdbx_description
1 polymer ?
#
loop_
_entity_poly.entity_id
_entity_poly.type
_entity_poly.pdbx_seq_one_letter_code
_entity_poly.pdbx_strand_id
1 'polypeptide(L)'
;MKHTTRHILAAMLTAAALPALAAEKALTPIADNNELSIDSKIEVAYSCTIDKKTIPMTVMYGIKGNDIIVAQVKVGGNISPGLFRVPDANNLLNIYQSATADGTMWTTLPATPATLKQTDGGKLSYRNGESNTIILDKCRLDKAATAKLKN
;
A
#
# COMPACT_ATOMS: atom_id res chain seq x y z
N MET A 1 26.03 -52.48 -60.67
CA MET A 1 25.67 -53.66 -59.87
C MET A 1 25.69 -53.34 -58.42
N LYS A 2 24.49 -53.44 -57.74
CA LYS A 2 24.32 -53.81 -56.32
C LYS A 2 24.84 -52.80 -55.33
N HIS A 3 24.20 -52.39 -54.23
CA HIS A 3 22.94 -52.84 -53.57
C HIS A 3 22.49 -51.71 -52.69
N THR A 4 21.20 -51.53 -52.60
CA THR A 4 20.42 -50.76 -51.70
C THR A 4 20.63 -51.21 -50.25
N THR A 5 20.80 -50.27 -49.29
CA THR A 5 20.45 -50.57 -47.93
C THR A 5 19.78 -49.31 -47.29
N ARG A 6 18.52 -49.51 -47.04
CA ARG A 6 17.67 -48.56 -46.30
C ARG A 6 18.01 -48.65 -44.82
N HIS A 7 18.37 -47.55 -44.19
CA HIS A 7 18.31 -47.44 -42.71
C HIS A 7 17.22 -46.45 -42.32
N ILE A 8 16.21 -47.03 -41.68
CA ILE A 8 15.12 -46.34 -41.05
C ILE A 8 15.69 -45.76 -39.73
N LEU A 9 15.75 -44.44 -39.60
CA LEU A 9 16.04 -43.80 -38.32
C LEU A 9 14.72 -43.42 -37.68
N ALA A 10 14.43 -44.07 -36.58
CA ALA A 10 13.30 -43.73 -35.71
C ALA A 10 13.56 -42.40 -35.01
N ALA A 11 12.70 -41.43 -35.25
CA ALA A 11 12.71 -40.17 -34.52
C ALA A 11 12.08 -40.37 -33.13
N MET A 12 12.88 -40.30 -32.09
CA MET A 12 12.39 -40.19 -30.72
C MET A 12 11.93 -38.76 -30.47
N LEU A 13 10.63 -38.56 -30.31
CA LEU A 13 10.07 -37.36 -29.76
C LEU A 13 10.36 -37.30 -28.24
N THR A 14 11.29 -36.49 -27.84
CA THR A 14 11.43 -36.10 -26.43
C THR A 14 10.42 -35.01 -26.13
N ALA A 15 9.37 -35.33 -25.38
CA ALA A 15 8.45 -34.38 -24.82
C ALA A 15 9.19 -33.57 -23.73
N ALA A 16 9.51 -32.32 -24.02
CA ALA A 16 9.99 -31.40 -23.04
C ALA A 16 8.80 -30.98 -22.11
N ALA A 17 8.82 -31.51 -20.90
CA ALA A 17 7.91 -31.04 -19.84
C ALA A 17 8.31 -29.60 -19.47
N LEU A 18 7.48 -28.63 -19.82
CA LEU A 18 7.58 -27.26 -19.32
C LEU A 18 7.30 -27.28 -17.81
N PRO A 19 8.16 -26.66 -16.98
CA PRO A 19 7.83 -26.44 -15.59
C PRO A 19 6.60 -25.53 -15.52
N ALA A 20 5.56 -25.98 -14.84
CA ALA A 20 4.42 -25.16 -14.48
C ALA A 20 4.95 -23.96 -13.68
N LEU A 21 4.87 -22.75 -14.26
CA LEU A 21 5.02 -21.54 -13.50
C LEU A 21 3.98 -21.61 -12.39
N ALA A 22 4.46 -21.63 -11.14
CA ALA A 22 3.62 -21.43 -9.99
C ALA A 22 2.88 -20.10 -10.22
N ALA A 23 1.57 -20.18 -10.38
CA ALA A 23 0.73 -19.01 -10.47
C ALA A 23 0.93 -18.24 -9.17
N GLU A 24 1.59 -17.11 -9.27
CA GLU A 24 1.64 -16.11 -8.21
C GLU A 24 0.19 -15.81 -7.82
N LYS A 25 -0.13 -16.15 -6.58
CA LYS A 25 -1.48 -16.02 -6.05
C LYS A 25 -1.81 -14.54 -6.08
N ALA A 26 -2.45 -14.09 -7.16
CA ALA A 26 -2.99 -12.74 -7.24
C ALA A 26 -3.86 -12.55 -6.01
N LEU A 27 -3.55 -11.52 -5.21
CA LEU A 27 -4.42 -11.08 -4.14
C LEU A 27 -5.78 -10.82 -4.77
N THR A 28 -6.72 -11.70 -4.51
CA THR A 28 -8.11 -11.49 -4.91
C THR A 28 -8.57 -10.17 -4.30
N PRO A 29 -9.13 -9.25 -5.09
CA PRO A 29 -9.78 -8.08 -4.52
C PRO A 29 -10.83 -8.60 -3.55
N ILE A 30 -10.74 -8.21 -2.29
CA ILE A 30 -11.79 -8.48 -1.31
C ILE A 30 -12.96 -7.59 -1.71
N ALA A 31 -13.81 -8.13 -2.58
CA ALA A 31 -15.06 -7.51 -3.01
C ALA A 31 -16.18 -8.05 -2.14
N ASP A 32 -16.08 -7.86 -0.84
CA ASP A 32 -17.20 -8.01 0.06
C ASP A 32 -17.45 -6.67 0.74
N ASN A 33 -18.48 -5.96 0.24
CA ASN A 33 -18.82 -4.59 0.65
C ASN A 33 -19.17 -4.44 2.14
N ASN A 34 -19.19 -5.53 2.90
CA ASN A 34 -19.48 -5.53 4.34
C ASN A 34 -18.22 -5.53 5.24
N GLU A 35 -17.07 -5.97 4.76
CA GLU A 35 -15.84 -5.99 5.59
C GLU A 35 -15.15 -4.63 5.67
N LEU A 36 -15.42 -3.73 4.73
CA LEU A 36 -14.82 -2.39 4.67
C LEU A 36 -15.71 -1.28 5.25
N SER A 37 -16.82 -1.62 5.92
CA SER A 37 -17.62 -0.62 6.61
C SER A 37 -16.81 -0.02 7.76
N ILE A 38 -16.60 1.29 7.73
CA ILE A 38 -16.02 2.04 8.84
C ILE A 38 -17.14 2.47 9.79
N ASP A 39 -16.89 2.40 11.10
CA ASP A 39 -17.84 2.83 12.12
C ASP A 39 -17.76 4.34 12.37
N SER A 40 -16.54 4.87 12.25
CA SER A 40 -16.27 6.29 12.45
C SER A 40 -15.02 6.73 11.67
N LYS A 41 -14.79 8.04 11.61
CA LYS A 41 -13.60 8.62 11.01
C LYS A 41 -12.94 9.62 11.93
N ILE A 42 -11.62 9.73 11.83
CA ILE A 42 -10.82 10.74 12.52
C ILE A 42 -9.97 11.46 11.48
N GLU A 43 -10.00 12.78 11.45
CA GLU A 43 -9.14 13.58 10.59
C GLU A 43 -8.00 14.19 11.39
N VAL A 44 -6.80 14.12 10.82
CA VAL A 44 -5.56 14.63 11.43
C VAL A 44 -4.79 15.42 10.40
N ALA A 45 -4.33 16.62 10.79
CA ALA A 45 -3.46 17.44 9.97
C ALA A 45 -1.99 17.22 10.34
N TYR A 46 -1.16 17.23 9.30
CA TYR A 46 0.29 17.11 9.42
C TYR A 46 0.99 18.21 8.63
N SER A 47 2.16 18.59 9.11
CA SER A 47 3.14 19.41 8.38
C SER A 47 4.27 18.52 7.94
N CYS A 48 4.40 18.31 6.64
CA CYS A 48 5.42 17.43 6.02
C CYS A 48 6.48 18.26 5.32
N THR A 49 7.59 17.63 4.95
CA THR A 49 8.70 18.31 4.25
C THR A 49 8.96 17.66 2.90
N ILE A 50 9.22 18.49 1.89
CA ILE A 50 9.84 18.11 0.61
C ILE A 50 10.79 19.24 0.19
N ASP A 51 12.02 18.92 -0.17
CA ASP A 51 13.03 19.89 -0.64
C ASP A 51 13.14 21.14 0.25
N LYS A 52 13.15 20.94 1.58
CA LYS A 52 13.17 22.01 2.60
C LYS A 52 11.91 22.89 2.67
N LYS A 53 10.87 22.57 1.88
CA LYS A 53 9.58 23.26 1.96
C LYS A 53 8.63 22.50 2.87
N THR A 54 7.85 23.24 3.65
CA THR A 54 6.78 22.68 4.48
C THR A 54 5.50 22.59 3.67
N ILE A 55 4.90 21.42 3.62
CA ILE A 55 3.67 21.12 2.89
C ILE A 55 2.60 20.66 3.89
N PRO A 56 1.45 21.33 3.96
CA PRO A 56 0.34 20.87 4.77
C PRO A 56 -0.31 19.63 4.12
N MET A 57 -0.67 18.68 4.96
CA MET A 57 -1.33 17.44 4.56
C MET A 57 -2.42 17.10 5.58
N THR A 58 -3.54 16.57 5.11
CA THR A 58 -4.60 16.04 5.97
C THR A 58 -4.78 14.56 5.70
N VAL A 59 -4.97 13.77 6.73
CA VAL A 59 -5.27 12.34 6.61
C VAL A 59 -6.58 12.06 7.32
N MET A 60 -7.51 11.45 6.61
CA MET A 60 -8.71 10.85 7.17
C MET A 60 -8.43 9.37 7.45
N TYR A 61 -8.65 8.96 8.67
CA TYR A 61 -8.52 7.57 9.11
C TYR A 61 -9.90 6.97 9.33
N GLY A 62 -10.16 5.83 8.73
CA GLY A 62 -11.36 5.04 8.97
C GLY A 62 -11.15 4.03 10.09
N ILE A 63 -12.08 4.01 11.03
CA ILE A 63 -12.03 3.21 12.24
C ILE A 63 -13.10 2.12 12.16
N LYS A 64 -12.74 0.91 12.58
CA LYS A 64 -13.66 -0.20 12.78
C LYS A 64 -13.39 -0.82 14.16
N GLY A 65 -14.35 -0.73 15.06
CA GLY A 65 -14.14 -1.08 16.47
C GLY A 65 -13.02 -0.24 17.08
N ASN A 66 -11.95 -0.88 17.50
CA ASN A 66 -10.76 -0.24 18.08
C ASN A 66 -9.58 -0.11 17.09
N ASP A 67 -9.77 -0.47 15.84
CA ASP A 67 -8.70 -0.54 14.87
C ASP A 67 -8.82 0.56 13.81
N ILE A 68 -7.67 1.08 13.41
CA ILE A 68 -7.55 1.95 12.25
C ILE A 68 -7.31 1.06 11.04
N ILE A 69 -8.30 0.92 10.16
CA ILE A 69 -8.26 -0.03 9.06
C ILE A 69 -7.91 0.58 7.70
N VAL A 70 -8.12 1.88 7.54
CA VAL A 70 -7.88 2.59 6.29
C VAL A 70 -7.45 4.03 6.57
N ALA A 71 -6.63 4.57 5.68
CA ALA A 71 -6.28 5.99 5.64
C ALA A 71 -6.55 6.56 4.24
N GLN A 72 -6.90 7.83 4.15
CA GLN A 72 -6.97 8.57 2.90
C GLN A 72 -6.23 9.89 3.07
N VAL A 73 -5.27 10.15 2.20
CA VAL A 73 -4.36 11.29 2.30
C VAL A 73 -4.79 12.39 1.34
N LYS A 74 -4.81 13.63 1.82
CA LYS A 74 -5.07 14.83 1.04
C LYS A 74 -3.88 15.78 1.11
N VAL A 75 -3.31 16.10 -0.05
CA VAL A 75 -2.22 17.08 -0.21
C VAL A 75 -2.65 18.11 -1.24
N GLY A 76 -2.79 19.36 -0.84
CA GLY A 76 -3.37 20.38 -1.70
C GLY A 76 -4.78 19.99 -2.14
N GLY A 77 -5.04 19.97 -3.45
CA GLY A 77 -6.30 19.52 -4.05
C GLY A 77 -6.38 18.02 -4.34
N ASN A 78 -5.29 17.27 -4.17
CA ASN A 78 -5.22 15.86 -4.53
C ASN A 78 -5.57 14.98 -3.35
N ILE A 79 -6.39 13.94 -3.61
CA ILE A 79 -6.81 12.95 -2.61
C ILE A 79 -6.35 11.58 -3.10
N SER A 80 -5.70 10.82 -2.22
CA SER A 80 -5.28 9.45 -2.53
C SER A 80 -6.47 8.51 -2.62
N PRO A 81 -6.32 7.33 -3.26
CA PRO A 81 -7.22 6.21 -3.00
C PRO A 81 -7.26 5.85 -1.52
N GLY A 82 -8.16 4.94 -1.14
CA GLY A 82 -8.12 4.32 0.18
C GLY A 82 -6.83 3.53 0.35
N LEU A 83 -6.10 3.81 1.41
CA LEU A 83 -4.88 3.10 1.79
C LEU A 83 -5.21 2.17 2.94
N PHE A 84 -5.11 0.87 2.72
CA PHE A 84 -5.50 -0.14 3.70
C PHE A 84 -4.37 -0.49 4.63
N ARG A 85 -4.70 -0.76 5.89
CA ARG A 85 -3.74 -1.16 6.89
C ARG A 85 -3.03 -2.45 6.49
N VAL A 86 -1.70 -2.41 6.44
CA VAL A 86 -0.84 -3.58 6.22
C VAL A 86 -0.28 -4.02 7.58
N PRO A 87 -0.39 -5.30 7.92
CA PRO A 87 0.24 -5.82 9.12
C PRO A 87 1.76 -5.62 9.08
N ASP A 88 2.31 -5.05 10.15
CA ASP A 88 3.76 -4.99 10.38
C ASP A 88 4.11 -6.00 11.48
N ALA A 89 4.92 -7.01 11.14
CA ALA A 89 5.28 -8.09 12.06
C ALA A 89 5.99 -7.60 13.33
N ASN A 90 6.64 -6.45 13.25
CA ASN A 90 7.38 -5.86 14.37
C ASN A 90 6.58 -4.78 15.11
N ASN A 91 5.41 -4.39 14.61
CA ASN A 91 4.58 -3.31 15.15
C ASN A 91 5.31 -1.97 15.36
N LEU A 92 6.37 -1.73 14.60
CA LEU A 92 7.18 -0.52 14.69
C LEU A 92 6.53 0.68 14.00
N LEU A 93 5.69 0.40 13.00
CA LEU A 93 5.01 1.42 12.19
C LEU A 93 3.56 1.02 11.93
N ASN A 94 2.74 2.02 11.73
CA ASN A 94 1.45 1.85 11.07
C ASN A 94 1.66 2.08 9.57
N ILE A 95 1.44 1.05 8.77
CA ILE A 95 1.61 1.09 7.32
C ILE A 95 0.24 0.98 6.66
N TYR A 96 -0.05 1.92 5.76
CA TYR A 96 -1.28 1.96 4.96
C TYR A 96 -0.88 1.99 3.49
N GLN A 97 -1.39 1.07 2.70
CA GLN A 97 -1.01 0.90 1.29
C GLN A 97 -2.23 0.87 0.39
N SER A 98 -2.10 1.48 -0.79
CA SER A 98 -3.11 1.41 -1.84
C SER A 98 -3.27 -0.03 -2.34
N ALA A 99 -4.50 -0.44 -2.57
CA ALA A 99 -4.81 -1.69 -3.26
C ALA A 99 -4.67 -1.56 -4.79
N THR A 100 -4.51 -0.35 -5.30
CA THR A 100 -4.34 -0.08 -6.73
C THR A 100 -2.87 -0.07 -7.14
N ALA A 101 -2.61 -0.14 -8.44
CA ALA A 101 -1.25 -0.21 -8.99
C ALA A 101 -0.41 1.07 -8.78
N ASP A 102 -1.00 2.15 -8.24
CA ASP A 102 -0.28 3.40 -7.95
C ASP A 102 0.75 3.25 -6.82
N GLY A 103 0.65 2.17 -6.02
CA GLY A 103 1.60 1.83 -4.98
C GLY A 103 1.75 2.89 -3.88
N THR A 104 0.79 3.84 -3.76
CA THR A 104 0.82 4.87 -2.71
C THR A 104 0.83 4.22 -1.34
N MET A 105 1.71 4.72 -0.47
CA MET A 105 1.90 4.21 0.88
C MET A 105 2.07 5.36 1.87
N TRP A 106 1.30 5.31 2.95
CA TRP A 106 1.41 6.20 4.09
C TRP A 106 1.92 5.43 5.30
N THR A 107 2.94 5.94 5.96
CA THR A 107 3.48 5.34 7.19
C THR A 107 3.43 6.32 8.33
N THR A 108 3.14 5.84 9.54
CA THR A 108 3.15 6.64 10.76
C THR A 108 3.84 5.89 11.89
N LEU A 109 4.13 6.59 12.97
CA LEU A 109 4.40 5.92 14.23
C LEU A 109 3.16 5.13 14.68
N PRO A 110 3.33 4.10 15.52
CA PRO A 110 2.20 3.33 16.03
C PRO A 110 1.19 4.23 16.73
N ALA A 111 -0.07 4.10 16.34
CA ALA A 111 -1.17 4.85 16.92
C ALA A 111 -2.42 3.97 17.02
N THR A 112 -3.25 4.27 17.99
CA THR A 112 -4.62 3.78 18.13
C THR A 112 -5.60 4.92 17.83
N PRO A 113 -6.90 4.66 17.65
CA PRO A 113 -7.89 5.74 17.51
C PRO A 113 -7.78 6.81 18.59
N ALA A 114 -7.51 6.42 19.84
CA ALA A 114 -7.38 7.35 20.96
C ALA A 114 -6.12 8.23 20.90
N THR A 115 -5.05 7.76 20.27
CA THR A 115 -3.75 8.45 20.23
C THR A 115 -3.44 9.12 18.89
N LEU A 116 -4.26 8.94 17.86
CA LEU A 116 -4.03 9.51 16.52
C LEU A 116 -3.76 11.02 16.53
N LYS A 117 -4.53 11.79 17.32
CA LYS A 117 -4.36 13.25 17.44
C LYS A 117 -3.18 13.67 18.32
N GLN A 118 -2.35 12.72 18.73
CA GLN A 118 -1.17 12.93 19.57
C GLN A 118 0.09 12.34 18.93
N THR A 119 -0.06 11.61 17.82
CA THR A 119 1.02 10.83 17.18
C THR A 119 1.50 11.52 15.91
N ASP A 120 2.82 11.65 15.79
CA ASP A 120 3.44 12.13 14.56
C ASP A 120 3.22 11.14 13.41
N GLY A 121 3.15 11.67 12.19
CA GLY A 121 3.21 10.90 10.96
C GLY A 121 4.64 10.42 10.67
N GLY A 122 4.84 9.93 9.49
CA GLY A 122 6.14 9.51 9.01
C GLY A 122 6.39 10.03 7.61
N LYS A 123 6.02 9.25 6.61
CA LYS A 123 6.26 9.60 5.21
C LYS A 123 5.15 9.12 4.31
N LEU A 124 4.92 9.89 3.27
CA LEU A 124 4.11 9.50 2.12
C LEU A 124 5.07 9.10 0.99
N SER A 125 4.87 7.94 0.42
CA SER A 125 5.67 7.41 -0.68
C SER A 125 4.79 6.68 -1.69
N TYR A 126 5.34 6.37 -2.84
CA TYR A 126 4.74 5.42 -3.77
C TYR A 126 5.77 4.36 -4.15
N ARG A 127 5.29 3.18 -4.49
CA ARG A 127 6.13 2.08 -4.94
C ARG A 127 6.25 2.11 -6.45
N ASN A 128 7.49 2.13 -6.94
CA ASN A 128 7.80 2.02 -8.36
C ASN A 128 8.71 0.80 -8.56
N GLY A 129 8.12 -0.33 -8.93
CA GLY A 129 8.82 -1.60 -9.01
C GLY A 129 9.34 -2.04 -7.62
N GLU A 130 10.64 -2.23 -7.51
CA GLU A 130 11.29 -2.65 -6.26
C GLU A 130 11.67 -1.48 -5.34
N SER A 131 11.56 -0.23 -5.81
CA SER A 131 11.96 0.95 -5.04
C SER A 131 10.77 1.75 -4.54
N ASN A 132 10.95 2.40 -3.39
CA ASN A 132 10.00 3.35 -2.85
C ASN A 132 10.49 4.77 -3.09
N THR A 133 9.68 5.59 -3.77
CA THR A 133 9.95 7.01 -3.95
C THR A 133 9.20 7.82 -2.90
N ILE A 134 9.93 8.61 -2.13
CA ILE A 134 9.34 9.45 -1.08
C ILE A 134 8.73 10.69 -1.74
N ILE A 135 7.46 10.94 -1.48
CA ILE A 135 6.72 12.13 -1.91
C ILE A 135 6.82 13.22 -0.84
N LEU A 136 6.55 12.87 0.41
CA LEU A 136 6.65 13.75 1.58
C LEU A 136 7.33 13.01 2.72
N ASP A 137 8.17 13.72 3.47
CA ASP A 137 8.92 13.16 4.60
C ASP A 137 8.73 13.99 5.87
N LYS A 138 9.17 13.43 7.00
CA LYS A 138 9.20 14.12 8.30
C LYS A 138 7.86 14.78 8.64
N CYS A 139 6.76 14.08 8.36
CA CYS A 139 5.45 14.57 8.67
C CYS A 139 5.25 14.66 10.19
N ARG A 140 5.06 15.86 10.70
CA ARG A 140 4.78 16.12 12.11
C ARG A 140 3.34 16.47 12.30
N LEU A 141 2.77 16.04 13.42
CA LEU A 141 1.41 16.39 13.80
C LEU A 141 1.26 17.91 13.92
N ASP A 142 0.33 18.48 13.16
CA ASP A 142 -0.10 19.85 13.31
C ASP A 142 -1.34 19.91 14.21
N LYS A 143 -1.10 20.11 15.50
CA LYS A 143 -2.18 20.14 16.52
C LYS A 143 -3.15 21.29 16.27
N ALA A 144 -2.64 22.46 15.86
CA ALA A 144 -3.46 23.64 15.64
C ALA A 144 -4.38 23.48 14.43
N ALA A 145 -3.86 22.92 13.33
CA ALA A 145 -4.67 22.61 12.17
C ALA A 145 -5.64 21.45 12.44
N THR A 146 -5.21 20.41 13.16
CA THR A 146 -6.06 19.26 13.54
C THR A 146 -7.26 19.70 14.37
N ALA A 147 -7.09 20.65 15.29
CA ALA A 147 -8.18 21.16 16.12
C ALA A 147 -9.27 21.90 15.32
N LYS A 148 -8.96 22.35 14.11
CA LYS A 148 -9.90 23.06 13.22
C LYS A 148 -10.66 22.12 12.28
N LEU A 149 -10.25 20.86 12.19
CA LEU A 149 -10.94 19.86 11.35
C LEU A 149 -12.27 19.48 12.02
N LYS A 150 -13.31 19.40 11.20
CA LYS A 150 -14.61 18.89 11.64
C LYS A 150 -14.54 17.36 11.66
N ASN A 151 -14.69 16.78 12.81
CA ASN A 151 -14.83 15.33 12.99
C ASN A 151 -16.27 14.96 13.20
#